data_a8306bd62309096845426ecf9e74db64
#
_entry.id   a8306bd62309096845426ecf9e74db64
#
_cell.length_a   1.000
_cell.length_b   1.000
_cell.length_c   1.000
_cell.angle_alpha   90.00
_cell.angle_beta   90.00
_cell.angle_gamma   90.00
#
_symmetry.space_group_name_H-M   'P 1'
#
loop_
_entity.id
_entity.type
_entity.pdbx_description
1 polymer ?
#
loop_
_entity_poly.entity_id
_entity_poly.type
_entity_poly.pdbx_seq_one_letter_code
_entity_poly.pdbx_strand_id
1 'polypeptide(L)'
;MRILGIETSCDETAAAVVEDGKKLLSNVVATSMELHAAYGGVVPEIAARSHIEFINPVIEQALHDADCSWDDIDGIAVTYGAGLGGSLLVGVLAARTLAIIKQKPLYAINHVEGHVYANFLTETAPPLASTYQMPSAPPAFPVLALIVSGGHTQLVLFRDHFDFVLLGQTHDDAIGEAFDKVAKVIGLPYPGGPSIASAAKTGNPDAFKFPKAKTNLVNKRLEELRSGRPHQGEMPLNYDFSFSGPKTAVLRAAQKICGKSHDFPSSQLAELLSAAQKADIAASFQRVAVETVVDKAVLAFQEFNPSSLVIAGGVAANQELRKQMSDRIPLPVQYADIKLCTDNGAMIATLGCYKAMNNQPTADPYSLEIQPNLSM
;
A
#
# COMPACT_ATOMS: atom_id res chain seq x y z
N MET A 1 16.60 5.10 -20.86
CA MET A 1 15.20 5.59 -21.01
C MET A 1 14.75 6.16 -19.69
N ARG A 2 14.27 7.40 -19.69
CA ARG A 2 13.84 8.14 -18.49
C ARG A 2 12.35 8.44 -18.53
N ILE A 3 11.63 8.01 -17.51
CA ILE A 3 10.19 8.24 -17.38
C ILE A 3 9.93 9.18 -16.18
N LEU A 4 9.11 10.21 -16.43
CA LEU A 4 8.54 11.05 -15.37
C LEU A 4 7.26 10.38 -14.87
N GLY A 5 7.22 10.02 -13.59
CA GLY A 5 6.03 9.47 -12.92
C GLY A 5 5.31 10.55 -12.12
N ILE A 6 3.99 10.56 -12.20
CA ILE A 6 3.11 11.49 -11.47
C ILE A 6 2.10 10.69 -10.67
N GLU A 7 2.04 10.94 -9.36
CA GLU A 7 1.14 10.29 -8.42
C GLU A 7 0.28 11.33 -7.70
N THR A 8 -1.05 11.14 -7.74
CA THR A 8 -2.02 12.00 -7.05
C THR A 8 -3.27 11.23 -6.61
N SER A 9 -3.16 9.94 -6.31
CA SER A 9 -4.36 9.11 -6.07
C SER A 9 -5.05 9.37 -4.74
N CYS A 10 -4.35 9.90 -3.74
CA CYS A 10 -4.88 10.09 -2.37
C CYS A 10 -4.56 11.49 -1.83
N ASP A 11 -3.63 11.63 -0.90
CA ASP A 11 -3.28 12.87 -0.21
C ASP A 11 -1.84 13.33 -0.43
N GLU A 12 -1.03 12.55 -1.16
CA GLU A 12 0.29 12.91 -1.64
C GLU A 12 0.26 13.38 -3.09
N THR A 13 0.88 14.54 -3.34
CA THR A 13 1.25 14.99 -4.70
C THR A 13 2.70 14.64 -4.93
N ALA A 14 2.99 13.71 -5.84
CA ALA A 14 4.36 13.30 -6.05
C ALA A 14 4.74 13.24 -7.53
N ALA A 15 6.02 13.52 -7.80
CA ALA A 15 6.65 13.28 -9.08
C ALA A 15 8.07 12.75 -8.90
N ALA A 16 8.50 11.90 -9.84
CA ALA A 16 9.82 11.29 -9.83
C ALA A 16 10.32 11.03 -11.24
N VAL A 17 11.63 11.00 -11.40
CA VAL A 17 12.27 10.54 -12.64
C VAL A 17 13.02 9.23 -12.35
N VAL A 18 12.72 8.21 -13.15
CA VAL A 18 13.38 6.90 -13.08
C VAL A 18 14.00 6.57 -14.42
N GLU A 19 15.24 6.06 -14.38
CA GLU A 19 15.98 5.62 -15.55
C GLU A 19 15.98 4.09 -15.64
N ASP A 20 15.60 3.55 -16.81
CA ASP A 20 15.60 2.13 -17.16
C ASP A 20 14.85 1.21 -16.16
N GLY A 21 13.84 1.76 -15.47
CA GLY A 21 13.01 1.04 -14.52
C GLY A 21 13.72 0.58 -13.23
N LYS A 22 14.97 0.97 -13.02
CA LYS A 22 15.79 0.50 -11.89
C LYS A 22 16.54 1.59 -11.13
N LYS A 23 16.83 2.73 -11.76
CA LYS A 23 17.62 3.79 -11.15
C LYS A 23 16.77 5.01 -10.86
N LEU A 24 16.63 5.33 -9.59
CA LEU A 24 15.95 6.52 -9.11
C LEU A 24 16.82 7.75 -9.30
N LEU A 25 16.38 8.72 -10.10
CA LEU A 25 17.07 9.99 -10.33
C LEU A 25 16.54 11.09 -9.41
N SER A 26 15.22 11.12 -9.18
CA SER A 26 14.56 12.05 -8.25
C SER A 26 13.26 11.46 -7.71
N ASN A 27 12.82 11.90 -6.54
CA ASN A 27 11.50 11.61 -6.00
C ASN A 27 11.08 12.72 -5.05
N VAL A 28 10.11 13.52 -5.48
CA VAL A 28 9.59 14.69 -4.75
C VAL A 28 8.16 14.37 -4.32
N VAL A 29 7.88 14.54 -3.04
CA VAL A 29 6.56 14.27 -2.45
C VAL A 29 6.14 15.49 -1.62
N ALA A 30 4.97 16.04 -1.91
CA ALA A 30 4.27 17.02 -1.11
C ALA A 30 3.02 16.35 -0.50
N THR A 31 2.92 16.32 0.82
CA THR A 31 1.78 15.69 1.52
C THR A 31 0.82 16.74 2.07
N SER A 32 -0.46 16.46 2.01
CA SER A 32 -1.52 17.23 2.69
C SER A 32 -1.98 16.58 4.01
N MET A 33 -1.26 15.59 4.52
CA MET A 33 -1.62 14.80 5.70
C MET A 33 -1.98 15.64 6.93
N GLU A 34 -1.24 16.74 7.19
CA GLU A 34 -1.51 17.62 8.33
C GLU A 34 -2.90 18.26 8.26
N LEU A 35 -3.39 18.58 7.05
CA LEU A 35 -4.72 19.15 6.84
C LEU A 35 -5.83 18.14 7.19
N HIS A 36 -5.54 16.86 7.05
CA HIS A 36 -6.48 15.77 7.31
C HIS A 36 -6.50 15.33 8.78
N ALA A 37 -5.44 15.60 9.53
CA ALA A 37 -5.29 15.17 10.93
C ALA A 37 -6.44 15.67 11.83
N ALA A 38 -6.94 16.90 11.60
CA ALA A 38 -8.07 17.47 12.33
C ALA A 38 -9.39 16.69 12.13
N TYR A 39 -9.52 15.97 11.02
CA TYR A 39 -10.72 15.18 10.67
C TYR A 39 -10.55 13.69 11.05
N GLY A 40 -9.32 13.27 11.36
CA GLY A 40 -9.00 11.89 11.71
C GLY A 40 -9.08 10.93 10.50
N GLY A 41 -8.77 11.41 9.31
CA GLY A 41 -8.74 10.67 8.05
C GLY A 41 -8.79 11.59 6.85
N VAL A 42 -8.50 11.06 5.65
CA VAL A 42 -8.43 11.84 4.41
C VAL A 42 -9.80 12.42 4.05
N VAL A 43 -9.82 13.73 3.73
CA VAL A 43 -10.98 14.46 3.20
C VAL A 43 -10.77 14.69 1.72
N PRO A 44 -11.52 14.03 0.82
CA PRO A 44 -11.26 14.02 -0.62
C PRO A 44 -11.20 15.41 -1.26
N GLU A 45 -12.05 16.35 -0.82
CA GLU A 45 -12.06 17.71 -1.36
C GLU A 45 -10.81 18.50 -0.98
N ILE A 46 -10.31 18.32 0.24
CA ILE A 46 -9.06 18.96 0.71
C ILE A 46 -7.88 18.40 -0.08
N ALA A 47 -7.81 17.09 -0.26
CA ALA A 47 -6.78 16.44 -1.04
C ALA A 47 -6.76 16.97 -2.49
N ALA A 48 -7.90 16.97 -3.16
CA ALA A 48 -8.01 17.45 -4.54
C ALA A 48 -7.56 18.91 -4.70
N ARG A 49 -7.88 19.79 -3.76
CA ARG A 49 -7.43 21.20 -3.79
C ARG A 49 -5.91 21.33 -3.58
N SER A 50 -5.35 20.55 -2.65
CA SER A 50 -3.91 20.54 -2.39
C SER A 50 -3.12 20.12 -3.64
N HIS A 51 -3.61 19.12 -4.39
CA HIS A 51 -2.95 18.71 -5.63
C HIS A 51 -2.84 19.83 -6.66
N ILE A 52 -3.86 20.69 -6.77
CA ILE A 52 -3.84 21.82 -7.70
C ILE A 52 -2.70 22.79 -7.37
N GLU A 53 -2.42 22.99 -6.09
CA GLU A 53 -1.36 23.89 -5.62
C GLU A 53 0.03 23.31 -5.81
N PHE A 54 0.18 21.98 -5.61
CA PHE A 54 1.49 21.33 -5.56
C PHE A 54 1.93 20.66 -6.86
N ILE A 55 1.03 20.38 -7.82
CA ILE A 55 1.36 19.56 -8.99
C ILE A 55 2.50 20.17 -9.83
N ASN A 56 2.45 21.45 -10.14
CA ASN A 56 3.49 22.11 -10.94
C ASN A 56 4.82 22.22 -10.19
N PRO A 57 4.88 22.75 -8.95
CA PRO A 57 6.13 22.81 -8.17
C PRO A 57 6.79 21.45 -8.00
N VAL A 58 6.01 20.38 -7.76
CA VAL A 58 6.53 19.02 -7.55
C VAL A 58 7.14 18.45 -8.84
N ILE A 59 6.49 18.67 -10.00
CA ILE A 59 7.02 18.24 -11.29
C ILE A 59 8.29 19.00 -11.65
N GLU A 60 8.30 20.33 -11.49
CA GLU A 60 9.49 21.17 -11.75
C GLU A 60 10.66 20.76 -10.86
N GLN A 61 10.42 20.55 -9.58
CA GLN A 61 11.44 20.11 -8.64
C GLN A 61 11.96 18.70 -8.97
N ALA A 62 11.10 17.78 -9.39
CA ALA A 62 11.51 16.43 -9.77
C ALA A 62 12.44 16.43 -10.98
N LEU A 63 12.16 17.25 -11.99
CA LEU A 63 13.04 17.44 -13.15
C LEU A 63 14.38 18.07 -12.75
N HIS A 64 14.32 19.12 -11.93
CA HIS A 64 15.51 19.81 -11.43
C HIS A 64 16.42 18.86 -10.63
N ASP A 65 15.86 18.11 -9.68
CA ASP A 65 16.63 17.19 -8.84
C ASP A 65 17.21 16.00 -9.61
N ALA A 66 16.59 15.64 -10.74
CA ALA A 66 17.09 14.64 -11.67
C ALA A 66 18.16 15.17 -12.64
N ASP A 67 18.43 16.49 -12.63
CA ASP A 67 19.26 17.18 -13.64
C ASP A 67 18.77 16.88 -15.07
N CYS A 68 17.44 16.93 -15.27
CA CYS A 68 16.77 16.62 -16.53
C CYS A 68 16.01 17.82 -17.06
N SER A 69 16.15 18.05 -18.36
CA SER A 69 15.24 18.88 -19.16
C SER A 69 14.10 18.00 -19.72
N TRP A 70 13.11 18.62 -20.37
CA TRP A 70 12.05 17.87 -21.07
C TRP A 70 12.58 17.05 -22.25
N ASP A 71 13.72 17.42 -22.82
CA ASP A 71 14.33 16.67 -23.92
C ASP A 71 14.93 15.33 -23.45
N ASP A 72 15.29 15.27 -22.17
CA ASP A 72 15.85 14.06 -21.55
C ASP A 72 14.78 13.05 -21.11
N ILE A 73 13.49 13.43 -21.10
CA ILE A 73 12.36 12.59 -20.71
C ILE A 73 11.80 11.87 -21.92
N ASP A 74 11.75 10.54 -21.87
CA ASP A 74 11.26 9.68 -22.96
C ASP A 74 9.75 9.42 -22.89
N GLY A 75 9.13 9.59 -21.73
CA GLY A 75 7.69 9.39 -21.55
C GLY A 75 7.20 9.87 -20.19
N ILE A 76 5.88 9.97 -20.08
CA ILE A 76 5.17 10.38 -18.85
C ILE A 76 4.30 9.23 -18.40
N ALA A 77 4.38 8.87 -17.13
CA ALA A 77 3.53 7.89 -16.47
C ALA A 77 2.66 8.59 -15.42
N VAL A 78 1.38 8.27 -15.35
CA VAL A 78 0.46 8.88 -14.40
C VAL A 78 -0.50 7.86 -13.82
N THR A 79 -0.75 7.96 -12.53
CA THR A 79 -1.81 7.18 -11.89
C THR A 79 -3.18 7.64 -12.37
N TYR A 80 -3.92 6.71 -13.02
CA TYR A 80 -5.28 6.98 -13.48
C TYR A 80 -6.34 6.25 -12.64
N GLY A 81 -5.93 5.34 -11.76
CA GLY A 81 -6.72 4.53 -10.83
C GLY A 81 -5.83 3.52 -10.10
N ALA A 82 -6.27 2.93 -8.99
CA ALA A 82 -7.40 3.34 -8.16
C ALA A 82 -7.08 4.62 -7.37
N GLY A 83 -8.11 5.27 -6.79
CA GLY A 83 -7.88 6.44 -5.94
C GLY A 83 -9.08 7.39 -5.84
N LEU A 84 -8.89 8.52 -5.19
CA LEU A 84 -9.91 9.54 -5.04
C LEU A 84 -10.14 10.27 -6.38
N GLY A 85 -11.37 10.29 -6.88
CA GLY A 85 -11.68 10.80 -8.21
C GLY A 85 -11.21 12.24 -8.46
N GLY A 86 -11.41 13.15 -7.50
CA GLY A 86 -10.93 14.54 -7.61
C GLY A 86 -9.40 14.65 -7.64
N SER A 87 -8.72 13.84 -6.85
CA SER A 87 -7.26 13.76 -6.78
C SER A 87 -6.66 13.21 -8.08
N LEU A 88 -7.14 12.06 -8.54
CA LEU A 88 -6.73 11.46 -9.82
C LEU A 88 -6.91 12.41 -11.00
N LEU A 89 -8.02 13.17 -11.01
CA LEU A 89 -8.32 14.09 -12.11
C LEU A 89 -7.23 15.16 -12.27
N VAL A 90 -6.68 15.69 -11.17
CA VAL A 90 -5.61 16.71 -11.22
C VAL A 90 -4.36 16.13 -11.88
N GLY A 91 -3.89 14.96 -11.44
CA GLY A 91 -2.70 14.31 -12.00
C GLY A 91 -2.88 13.92 -13.47
N VAL A 92 -4.02 13.31 -13.80
CA VAL A 92 -4.32 12.90 -15.19
C VAL A 92 -4.40 14.10 -16.13
N LEU A 93 -5.05 15.20 -15.74
CA LEU A 93 -5.12 16.42 -16.57
C LEU A 93 -3.75 17.05 -16.76
N ALA A 94 -2.92 17.12 -15.70
CA ALA A 94 -1.55 17.63 -15.80
C ALA A 94 -0.71 16.75 -16.75
N ALA A 95 -0.73 15.43 -16.59
CA ALA A 95 0.03 14.50 -17.41
C ALA A 95 -0.41 14.51 -18.88
N ARG A 96 -1.72 14.56 -19.15
CA ARG A 96 -2.28 14.71 -20.51
C ARG A 96 -1.80 15.98 -21.18
N THR A 97 -1.89 17.11 -20.47
CA THR A 97 -1.44 18.42 -20.98
C THR A 97 0.05 18.40 -21.32
N LEU A 98 0.87 17.87 -20.43
CA LEU A 98 2.32 17.73 -20.63
C LEU A 98 2.64 16.77 -21.79
N ALA A 99 1.97 15.65 -21.90
CA ALA A 99 2.16 14.69 -23.00
C ALA A 99 1.88 15.31 -24.36
N ILE A 100 0.81 16.13 -24.47
CA ILE A 100 0.44 16.84 -25.70
C ILE A 100 1.48 17.92 -26.04
N ILE A 101 1.80 18.81 -25.08
CA ILE A 101 2.68 19.96 -25.33
C ILE A 101 4.12 19.51 -25.59
N LYS A 102 4.60 18.51 -24.84
CA LYS A 102 5.97 18.00 -24.97
C LYS A 102 6.11 16.86 -25.98
N GLN A 103 5.00 16.43 -26.60
CA GLN A 103 4.95 15.34 -27.57
C GLN A 103 5.59 14.04 -27.04
N LYS A 104 5.27 13.69 -25.80
CA LYS A 104 5.80 12.49 -25.13
C LYS A 104 4.71 11.42 -25.01
N PRO A 105 5.05 10.12 -25.15
CA PRO A 105 4.12 9.05 -24.89
C PRO A 105 3.61 9.10 -23.44
N LEU A 106 2.32 8.76 -23.26
CA LEU A 106 1.64 8.76 -21.98
C LEU A 106 1.33 7.30 -21.56
N TYR A 107 1.71 6.93 -20.35
CA TYR A 107 1.43 5.63 -19.76
C TYR A 107 0.44 5.76 -18.61
N ALA A 108 -0.72 5.12 -18.74
CA ALA A 108 -1.72 5.03 -17.68
C ALA A 108 -1.33 3.92 -16.69
N ILE A 109 -1.19 4.27 -15.42
CA ILE A 109 -0.67 3.39 -14.37
C ILE A 109 -1.74 3.07 -13.35
N ASN A 110 -1.89 1.77 -13.03
CA ASN A 110 -2.65 1.32 -11.88
C ASN A 110 -1.84 1.58 -10.60
N HIS A 111 -2.41 2.35 -9.69
CA HIS A 111 -1.80 2.72 -8.40
C HIS A 111 -1.33 1.49 -7.59
N VAL A 112 -2.19 0.48 -7.50
CA VAL A 112 -1.94 -0.72 -6.70
C VAL A 112 -0.79 -1.54 -7.27
N GLU A 113 -0.74 -1.68 -8.59
CA GLU A 113 0.37 -2.32 -9.30
C GLU A 113 1.67 -1.53 -9.11
N GLY A 114 1.61 -0.19 -9.13
CA GLY A 114 2.75 0.70 -8.88
C GLY A 114 3.49 0.38 -7.57
N HIS A 115 2.77 0.12 -6.49
CA HIS A 115 3.38 -0.24 -5.22
C HIS A 115 4.29 -1.48 -5.29
N VAL A 116 3.94 -2.47 -6.11
CA VAL A 116 4.78 -3.66 -6.31
C VAL A 116 6.06 -3.27 -7.05
N TYR A 117 5.94 -2.40 -8.06
CA TYR A 117 7.07 -1.98 -8.89
C TYR A 117 8.08 -1.08 -8.17
N ALA A 118 7.73 -0.45 -7.05
CA ALA A 118 8.70 0.22 -6.18
C ALA A 118 9.85 -0.72 -5.74
N ASN A 119 9.60 -2.04 -5.68
CA ASN A 119 10.59 -3.06 -5.31
C ASN A 119 11.56 -3.41 -6.44
N PHE A 120 11.33 -2.95 -7.65
CA PHE A 120 12.23 -3.16 -8.79
C PHE A 120 13.32 -2.08 -8.89
N LEU A 121 13.23 -1.02 -8.09
CA LEU A 121 14.30 -0.02 -7.98
C LEU A 121 15.49 -0.61 -7.22
N THR A 122 16.66 -0.60 -7.85
CA THR A 122 17.88 -1.20 -7.31
C THR A 122 19.05 -0.22 -7.24
N GLU A 123 18.91 0.95 -7.85
CA GLU A 123 19.94 1.96 -7.95
C GLU A 123 19.40 3.35 -7.65
N THR A 124 20.28 4.26 -7.22
CA THR A 124 19.95 5.70 -7.06
C THR A 124 21.00 6.57 -7.72
N ALA A 125 20.62 7.78 -8.12
CA ALA A 125 21.60 8.81 -8.47
C ALA A 125 22.43 9.19 -7.23
N PRO A 126 23.69 9.65 -7.41
CA PRO A 126 24.60 9.95 -6.30
C PRO A 126 24.03 10.82 -5.18
N PRO A 127 23.26 11.90 -5.44
CA PRO A 127 22.67 12.70 -4.36
C PRO A 127 21.69 11.91 -3.48
N LEU A 128 21.03 10.90 -4.02
CA LEU A 128 20.02 10.09 -3.34
C LEU A 128 20.60 8.86 -2.64
N ALA A 129 21.85 8.48 -2.92
CA ALA A 129 22.45 7.25 -2.39
C ALA A 129 22.55 7.22 -0.85
N SER A 130 22.63 8.37 -0.20
CA SER A 130 22.58 8.49 1.27
C SER A 130 21.15 8.54 1.84
N THR A 131 20.14 8.68 0.98
CA THR A 131 18.74 8.89 1.37
C THR A 131 17.93 7.60 1.33
N TYR A 132 18.22 6.71 0.37
CA TYR A 132 17.46 5.49 0.10
C TYR A 132 18.34 4.25 0.24
N GLN A 133 17.75 3.18 0.80
CA GLN A 133 18.34 1.84 0.85
C GLN A 133 17.70 0.98 -0.22
N MET A 134 18.41 0.77 -1.32
CA MET A 134 17.92 -0.03 -2.43
C MET A 134 18.26 -1.51 -2.26
N PRO A 135 17.38 -2.44 -2.71
CA PRO A 135 17.72 -3.85 -2.80
C PRO A 135 18.85 -4.07 -3.82
N SER A 136 19.64 -5.13 -3.61
CA SER A 136 20.77 -5.48 -4.50
C SER A 136 20.33 -6.05 -5.85
N ALA A 137 19.10 -6.53 -5.96
CA ALA A 137 18.50 -7.09 -7.18
C ALA A 137 16.99 -6.94 -7.15
N PRO A 138 16.34 -6.84 -8.33
CA PRO A 138 14.88 -6.83 -8.41
C PRO A 138 14.29 -8.19 -8.02
N PRO A 139 13.00 -8.25 -7.67
CA PRO A 139 12.30 -9.51 -7.44
C PRO A 139 12.35 -10.42 -8.68
N ALA A 140 12.60 -11.72 -8.46
CA ALA A 140 12.59 -12.75 -9.50
C ALA A 140 11.18 -13.37 -9.59
N PHE A 141 10.67 -13.54 -10.80
CA PHE A 141 9.36 -14.18 -11.04
C PHE A 141 9.41 -15.70 -10.87
N PRO A 142 8.32 -16.35 -10.43
CA PRO A 142 7.06 -15.76 -9.98
C PRO A 142 7.21 -15.00 -8.66
N VAL A 143 6.55 -13.84 -8.55
CA VAL A 143 6.53 -12.99 -7.36
C VAL A 143 5.19 -13.11 -6.64
N LEU A 144 5.21 -13.51 -5.37
CA LEU A 144 4.04 -13.37 -4.51
C LEU A 144 4.09 -12.00 -3.84
N ALA A 145 3.15 -11.13 -4.18
CA ALA A 145 3.06 -9.78 -3.65
C ALA A 145 1.90 -9.66 -2.65
N LEU A 146 2.21 -9.25 -1.41
CA LEU A 146 1.24 -8.80 -0.42
C LEU A 146 1.19 -7.27 -0.47
N ILE A 147 0.10 -6.72 -0.99
CA ILE A 147 -0.12 -5.28 -1.13
C ILE A 147 -1.00 -4.83 0.03
N VAL A 148 -0.47 -3.98 0.91
CA VAL A 148 -1.09 -3.55 2.16
C VAL A 148 -0.92 -2.06 2.36
N SER A 149 -2.00 -1.30 2.18
CA SER A 149 -2.01 0.16 2.29
C SER A 149 -3.22 0.66 3.08
N GLY A 150 -3.43 1.97 3.11
CA GLY A 150 -4.64 2.59 3.68
C GLY A 150 -5.91 2.15 2.98
N GLY A 151 -5.88 2.03 1.65
CA GLY A 151 -7.04 1.71 0.82
C GLY A 151 -7.09 0.26 0.31
N HIS A 152 -5.99 -0.48 0.35
CA HIS A 152 -5.91 -1.79 -0.30
C HIS A 152 -5.33 -2.86 0.62
N THR A 153 -5.87 -4.07 0.51
CA THR A 153 -5.28 -5.30 1.05
C THR A 153 -5.51 -6.39 0.03
N GLN A 154 -4.45 -6.76 -0.68
CA GLN A 154 -4.50 -7.71 -1.79
C GLN A 154 -3.34 -8.69 -1.73
N LEU A 155 -3.56 -9.91 -2.19
CA LEU A 155 -2.55 -10.93 -2.41
C LEU A 155 -2.56 -11.27 -3.89
N VAL A 156 -1.42 -11.08 -4.57
CA VAL A 156 -1.30 -11.19 -6.02
C VAL A 156 -0.10 -12.07 -6.35
N LEU A 157 -0.27 -12.96 -7.32
CA LEU A 157 0.81 -13.74 -7.89
C LEU A 157 1.16 -13.19 -9.28
N PHE A 158 2.32 -12.59 -9.42
CA PHE A 158 2.89 -12.18 -10.70
C PHE A 158 3.70 -13.35 -11.26
N ARG A 159 3.34 -13.84 -12.43
CA ARG A 159 4.09 -14.88 -13.15
C ARG A 159 5.21 -14.26 -13.97
N ASP A 160 4.96 -13.06 -14.49
CA ASP A 160 5.89 -12.21 -15.23
C ASP A 160 5.38 -10.75 -15.17
N HIS A 161 6.09 -9.82 -15.78
CA HIS A 161 5.59 -8.45 -15.98
C HIS A 161 4.25 -8.49 -16.72
N PHE A 162 3.23 -7.81 -16.17
CA PHE A 162 1.87 -7.71 -16.73
C PHE A 162 1.11 -9.04 -16.83
N ASP A 163 1.68 -10.15 -16.36
CA ASP A 163 0.99 -11.45 -16.21
C ASP A 163 0.84 -11.78 -14.73
N PHE A 164 -0.32 -11.47 -14.18
CA PHE A 164 -0.60 -11.70 -12.75
C PHE A 164 -2.01 -12.23 -12.51
N VAL A 165 -2.18 -12.82 -11.34
CA VAL A 165 -3.46 -13.31 -10.84
C VAL A 165 -3.72 -12.72 -9.47
N LEU A 166 -4.84 -12.04 -9.30
CA LEU A 166 -5.34 -11.61 -8.00
C LEU A 166 -5.85 -12.86 -7.26
N LEU A 167 -5.13 -13.27 -6.21
CA LEU A 167 -5.49 -14.43 -5.41
C LEU A 167 -6.59 -14.11 -4.41
N GLY A 168 -6.54 -12.92 -3.80
CA GLY A 168 -7.54 -12.46 -2.86
C GLY A 168 -7.39 -10.99 -2.50
N GLN A 169 -8.48 -10.41 -2.02
CA GLN A 169 -8.55 -9.01 -1.59
C GLN A 169 -9.45 -8.83 -0.38
N THR A 170 -9.43 -7.65 0.23
CA THR A 170 -10.36 -7.36 1.32
C THR A 170 -11.77 -7.11 0.78
N HIS A 171 -12.78 -7.60 1.51
CA HIS A 171 -14.20 -7.35 1.22
C HIS A 171 -14.79 -6.21 2.03
N ASP A 172 -14.03 -5.68 2.98
CA ASP A 172 -14.44 -4.57 3.84
C ASP A 172 -13.27 -3.58 4.02
N ASP A 173 -12.98 -3.14 5.24
CA ASP A 173 -11.87 -2.22 5.49
C ASP A 173 -10.54 -2.82 4.99
N ALA A 174 -9.66 -2.00 4.39
CA ALA A 174 -8.26 -2.38 4.21
C ALA A 174 -7.56 -2.44 5.58
N ILE A 175 -6.44 -3.17 5.65
CA ILE A 175 -5.70 -3.32 6.91
C ILE A 175 -5.26 -1.95 7.47
N GLY A 176 -4.76 -1.03 6.64
CA GLY A 176 -4.36 0.31 7.08
C GLY A 176 -5.55 1.11 7.61
N GLU A 177 -6.69 1.10 6.90
CA GLU A 177 -7.93 1.72 7.36
C GLU A 177 -8.42 1.13 8.69
N ALA A 178 -8.27 -0.18 8.89
CA ALA A 178 -8.60 -0.82 10.16
C ALA A 178 -7.70 -0.34 11.31
N PHE A 179 -6.40 -0.13 11.05
CA PHE A 179 -5.48 0.52 12.00
C PHE A 179 -5.93 1.93 12.35
N ASP A 180 -6.30 2.75 11.37
CA ASP A 180 -6.77 4.13 11.60
C ASP A 180 -8.06 4.16 12.43
N LYS A 181 -9.02 3.31 12.10
CA LYS A 181 -10.29 3.20 12.84
C LYS A 181 -10.09 2.73 14.27
N VAL A 182 -9.20 1.76 14.51
CA VAL A 182 -8.89 1.29 15.86
C VAL A 182 -8.14 2.36 16.65
N ALA A 183 -7.16 3.04 16.05
CA ALA A 183 -6.46 4.16 16.68
C ALA A 183 -7.46 5.23 17.16
N LYS A 184 -8.40 5.60 16.32
CA LYS A 184 -9.46 6.57 16.66
C LYS A 184 -10.31 6.10 17.84
N VAL A 185 -10.70 4.81 17.91
CA VAL A 185 -11.50 4.25 19.02
C VAL A 185 -10.75 4.35 20.36
N ILE A 186 -9.45 4.08 20.37
CA ILE A 186 -8.65 4.09 21.61
C ILE A 186 -7.94 5.43 21.85
N GLY A 187 -8.19 6.44 21.00
CA GLY A 187 -7.66 7.80 21.17
C GLY A 187 -6.17 7.92 20.93
N LEU A 188 -5.66 7.21 19.92
CA LEU A 188 -4.33 7.40 19.38
C LEU A 188 -4.37 8.35 18.17
N PRO A 189 -3.28 9.09 17.88
CA PRO A 189 -3.25 10.07 16.80
C PRO A 189 -3.31 9.40 15.41
N TYR A 190 -3.76 10.17 14.42
CA TYR A 190 -3.64 9.85 13.02
C TYR A 190 -2.22 10.21 12.49
N PRO A 191 -1.61 9.40 11.60
CA PRO A 191 -2.11 8.12 11.07
C PRO A 191 -2.05 6.96 12.07
N GLY A 192 -3.08 6.10 12.05
CA GLY A 192 -3.30 5.04 13.02
C GLY A 192 -2.27 3.91 12.97
N GLY A 193 -1.77 3.57 11.79
CA GLY A 193 -0.75 2.52 11.64
C GLY A 193 0.49 2.76 12.51
N PRO A 194 1.22 3.87 12.33
CA PRO A 194 2.39 4.23 13.15
C PRO A 194 2.06 4.39 14.63
N SER A 195 0.92 4.99 14.97
CA SER A 195 0.54 5.24 16.37
C SER A 195 0.20 3.95 17.11
N ILE A 196 -0.51 3.01 16.49
CA ILE A 196 -0.76 1.65 17.01
C ILE A 196 0.57 0.90 17.16
N ALA A 197 1.43 0.91 16.14
CA ALA A 197 2.72 0.23 16.20
C ALA A 197 3.61 0.78 17.31
N SER A 198 3.57 2.08 17.60
CA SER A 198 4.29 2.71 18.71
C SER A 198 3.72 2.28 20.05
N ALA A 199 2.40 2.36 20.24
CA ALA A 199 1.75 1.96 21.49
C ALA A 199 1.92 0.46 21.79
N ALA A 200 1.87 -0.38 20.77
CA ALA A 200 2.04 -1.83 20.88
C ALA A 200 3.39 -2.26 21.45
N LYS A 201 4.44 -1.43 21.34
CA LYS A 201 5.78 -1.76 21.88
C LYS A 201 5.79 -1.97 23.40
N THR A 202 4.87 -1.34 24.11
CA THR A 202 4.78 -1.42 25.58
C THR A 202 3.58 -2.25 26.05
N GLY A 203 2.73 -2.71 25.13
CA GLY A 203 1.53 -3.49 25.43
C GLY A 203 1.78 -5.00 25.38
N ASN A 204 0.87 -5.74 26.03
CA ASN A 204 0.86 -7.19 25.98
C ASN A 204 0.01 -7.67 24.77
N PRO A 205 0.62 -8.33 23.77
CA PRO A 205 -0.12 -8.81 22.59
C PRO A 205 -1.14 -9.91 22.91
N ASP A 206 -1.07 -10.56 24.06
CA ASP A 206 -1.98 -11.62 24.49
C ASP A 206 -3.04 -11.16 25.50
N ALA A 207 -3.09 -9.86 25.82
CA ALA A 207 -4.06 -9.29 26.75
C ALA A 207 -5.51 -9.47 26.27
N PHE A 208 -5.73 -9.42 24.94
CA PHE A 208 -7.04 -9.59 24.34
C PHE A 208 -6.98 -10.62 23.21
N LYS A 209 -7.92 -11.59 23.25
CA LYS A 209 -8.10 -12.57 22.18
C LYS A 209 -9.12 -12.05 21.14
N PHE A 210 -8.66 -11.15 20.28
CA PHE A 210 -9.50 -10.70 19.17
C PHE A 210 -9.68 -11.81 18.12
N PRO A 211 -10.87 -11.93 17.51
CA PRO A 211 -11.11 -12.96 16.50
C PRO A 211 -10.38 -12.58 15.20
N LYS A 212 -9.79 -13.56 14.54
CA LYS A 212 -9.45 -13.45 13.12
C LYS A 212 -10.74 -13.55 12.31
N ALA A 213 -10.80 -12.88 11.17
CA ALA A 213 -11.94 -13.03 10.27
C ALA A 213 -12.10 -14.50 9.85
N LYS A 214 -13.27 -15.06 10.08
CA LYS A 214 -13.59 -16.42 9.66
C LYS A 214 -13.91 -16.42 8.17
N THR A 215 -12.91 -16.56 7.34
CA THR A 215 -13.13 -17.02 5.97
C THR A 215 -13.17 -18.56 6.04
N ASN A 216 -14.36 -19.13 6.16
CA ASN A 216 -14.61 -20.54 6.52
C ASN A 216 -13.88 -21.59 5.65
N LEU A 217 -13.43 -21.21 4.45
CA LEU A 217 -12.75 -22.12 3.51
C LEU A 217 -11.25 -22.28 3.81
N VAL A 218 -10.58 -21.25 4.34
CA VAL A 218 -9.12 -21.27 4.59
C VAL A 218 -8.76 -22.13 5.79
N ASN A 219 -9.55 -22.08 6.87
CA ASN A 219 -9.26 -22.88 8.06
C ASN A 219 -9.34 -24.39 7.78
N LYS A 220 -10.33 -24.79 6.96
CA LYS A 220 -10.50 -26.20 6.59
C LYS A 220 -9.31 -26.71 5.76
N ARG A 221 -8.82 -25.94 4.82
CA ARG A 221 -7.69 -26.34 3.97
C ARG A 221 -6.33 -26.23 4.69
N LEU A 222 -6.14 -25.29 5.62
CA LEU A 222 -4.98 -25.30 6.52
C LEU A 222 -4.90 -26.61 7.32
N GLU A 223 -6.03 -27.10 7.80
CA GLU A 223 -6.11 -28.38 8.49
C GLU A 223 -5.85 -29.55 7.55
N GLU A 224 -6.36 -29.52 6.31
CA GLU A 224 -6.12 -30.54 5.28
C GLU A 224 -4.65 -30.58 4.84
N LEU A 225 -4.01 -29.42 4.58
CA LEU A 225 -2.58 -29.34 4.27
C LEU A 225 -1.70 -29.84 5.43
N ARG A 226 -2.07 -29.52 6.68
CA ARG A 226 -1.38 -30.05 7.87
C ARG A 226 -1.58 -31.54 8.07
N SER A 227 -2.70 -32.10 7.62
CA SER A 227 -3.03 -33.52 7.75
C SER A 227 -2.46 -34.40 6.62
N GLY A 228 -1.83 -33.81 5.60
CA GLY A 228 -1.25 -34.53 4.45
C GLY A 228 -2.29 -35.23 3.56
N ARG A 229 -3.57 -34.88 3.64
CA ARG A 229 -4.62 -35.49 2.82
C ARG A 229 -4.75 -34.79 1.48
N PRO A 230 -4.73 -35.51 0.34
CA PRO A 230 -4.96 -34.90 -0.95
C PRO A 230 -6.40 -34.36 -1.05
N HIS A 231 -6.53 -33.14 -1.55
CA HIS A 231 -7.84 -32.51 -1.77
C HIS A 231 -8.58 -33.18 -2.94
N GLN A 232 -9.77 -33.70 -2.70
CA GLN A 232 -10.67 -34.19 -3.75
C GLN A 232 -11.74 -33.12 -3.99
N GLY A 233 -11.56 -32.30 -5.02
CA GLY A 233 -12.56 -31.34 -5.51
C GLY A 233 -11.97 -29.92 -5.73
N GLU A 234 -12.29 -29.36 -6.89
CA GLU A 234 -11.94 -27.99 -7.27
C GLU A 234 -12.78 -26.97 -6.49
N MET A 235 -12.41 -26.63 -5.25
CA MET A 235 -12.88 -25.39 -4.65
C MET A 235 -11.74 -24.39 -4.72
N PRO A 236 -11.94 -23.22 -5.36
CA PRO A 236 -10.93 -22.18 -5.41
C PRO A 236 -10.58 -21.77 -3.96
N LEU A 237 -9.27 -21.65 -3.70
CA LEU A 237 -8.81 -21.09 -2.43
C LEU A 237 -9.30 -19.66 -2.33
N ASN A 238 -9.96 -19.35 -1.24
CA ASN A 238 -10.32 -17.99 -0.94
C ASN A 238 -9.19 -17.37 -0.10
N TYR A 239 -8.38 -16.51 -0.72
CA TYR A 239 -7.34 -15.72 -0.08
C TYR A 239 -7.84 -14.35 0.39
N ASP A 240 -9.15 -14.11 0.33
CA ASP A 240 -9.74 -12.83 0.71
C ASP A 240 -9.57 -12.49 2.19
N PHE A 241 -9.61 -11.21 2.48
CA PHE A 241 -9.42 -10.65 3.81
C PHE A 241 -10.70 -9.97 4.31
N SER A 242 -10.79 -9.77 5.63
CA SER A 242 -11.78 -8.95 6.29
C SER A 242 -11.23 -8.45 7.63
N PHE A 243 -11.45 -7.19 7.93
CA PHE A 243 -10.98 -6.54 9.17
C PHE A 243 -12.12 -5.94 9.99
N SER A 244 -13.36 -5.98 9.55
CA SER A 244 -14.53 -5.47 10.28
C SER A 244 -14.78 -6.22 11.59
N GLY A 245 -14.52 -7.54 11.62
CA GLY A 245 -14.62 -8.37 12.81
C GLY A 245 -13.68 -7.93 13.94
N PRO A 246 -12.37 -7.92 13.71
CA PRO A 246 -11.38 -7.46 14.69
C PRO A 246 -11.65 -6.04 15.19
N LYS A 247 -11.97 -5.09 14.29
CA LYS A 247 -12.33 -3.71 14.65
C LYS A 247 -13.52 -3.65 15.62
N THR A 248 -14.58 -4.40 15.31
CA THR A 248 -15.77 -4.44 16.18
C THR A 248 -15.46 -5.07 17.54
N ALA A 249 -14.60 -6.10 17.56
CA ALA A 249 -14.15 -6.73 18.79
C ALA A 249 -13.35 -5.77 19.67
N VAL A 250 -12.49 -4.93 19.09
CA VAL A 250 -11.78 -3.86 19.82
C VAL A 250 -12.76 -2.88 20.46
N LEU A 251 -13.75 -2.39 19.71
CA LEU A 251 -14.77 -1.49 20.24
C LEU A 251 -15.51 -2.12 21.45
N ARG A 252 -15.91 -3.38 21.33
CA ARG A 252 -16.60 -4.11 22.43
C ARG A 252 -15.68 -4.32 23.65
N ALA A 253 -14.42 -4.62 23.43
CA ALA A 253 -13.43 -4.74 24.50
C ALA A 253 -13.23 -3.41 25.23
N ALA A 254 -13.06 -2.32 24.50
CA ALA A 254 -12.91 -0.98 25.06
C ALA A 254 -14.16 -0.57 25.88
N GLN A 255 -15.37 -0.80 25.36
CA GLN A 255 -16.61 -0.55 26.09
C GLN A 255 -16.69 -1.37 27.40
N LYS A 256 -16.34 -2.66 27.33
CA LYS A 256 -16.34 -3.55 28.50
C LYS A 256 -15.31 -3.11 29.56
N ILE A 257 -14.12 -2.74 29.17
CA ILE A 257 -13.06 -2.23 30.09
C ILE A 257 -13.54 -0.98 30.81
N CYS A 258 -14.22 -0.08 30.11
CA CYS A 258 -14.76 1.16 30.68
C CYS A 258 -16.08 0.96 31.44
N GLY A 259 -16.61 -0.28 31.56
CA GLY A 259 -17.90 -0.54 32.20
C GLY A 259 -19.09 0.09 31.47
N LYS A 260 -19.00 0.26 30.15
CA LYS A 260 -20.01 0.92 29.32
C LYS A 260 -20.83 -0.09 28.52
N SER A 261 -22.09 0.29 28.19
CA SER A 261 -22.97 -0.49 27.34
C SER A 261 -22.51 -0.43 25.87
N HIS A 262 -23.10 -1.30 25.05
CA HIS A 262 -22.80 -1.35 23.60
C HIS A 262 -23.23 -0.09 22.83
N ASP A 263 -24.13 0.71 23.37
CA ASP A 263 -24.63 1.94 22.76
C ASP A 263 -23.78 3.16 23.14
N PHE A 264 -22.78 2.99 24.01
CA PHE A 264 -21.91 4.09 24.44
C PHE A 264 -21.06 4.58 23.24
N PRO A 265 -21.00 5.91 22.98
CA PRO A 265 -20.30 6.48 21.85
C PRO A 265 -18.81 6.16 21.89
N SER A 266 -18.27 5.65 20.76
CA SER A 266 -16.84 5.32 20.64
C SER A 266 -15.93 6.53 20.82
N SER A 267 -16.38 7.73 20.44
CA SER A 267 -15.62 8.97 20.60
C SER A 267 -15.30 9.34 22.03
N GLN A 268 -16.05 8.84 23.02
CA GLN A 268 -15.84 9.12 24.45
C GLN A 268 -15.01 8.02 25.14
N LEU A 269 -14.73 6.89 24.50
CA LEU A 269 -13.96 5.79 25.09
C LEU A 269 -12.49 6.17 25.29
N ALA A 270 -11.95 6.98 24.39
CA ALA A 270 -10.55 7.39 24.39
C ALA A 270 -10.10 8.04 25.71
N GLU A 271 -10.97 8.83 26.35
CA GLU A 271 -10.69 9.53 27.61
C GLU A 271 -10.80 8.61 28.84
N LEU A 272 -11.51 7.50 28.73
CA LEU A 272 -11.74 6.56 29.81
C LEU A 272 -10.67 5.45 29.88
N LEU A 273 -9.93 5.22 28.81
CA LEU A 273 -8.88 4.20 28.74
C LEU A 273 -7.56 4.72 29.30
N SER A 274 -6.93 3.97 30.21
CA SER A 274 -5.57 4.25 30.67
C SER A 274 -4.54 3.99 29.55
N ALA A 275 -3.34 4.58 29.67
CA ALA A 275 -2.26 4.37 28.71
C ALA A 275 -1.88 2.87 28.57
N ALA A 276 -1.86 2.11 29.66
CA ALA A 276 -1.59 0.68 29.64
C ALA A 276 -2.67 -0.11 28.87
N GLN A 277 -3.95 0.22 29.11
CA GLN A 277 -5.06 -0.42 28.38
C GLN A 277 -5.02 -0.13 26.89
N LYS A 278 -4.69 1.11 26.48
CA LYS A 278 -4.49 1.49 25.08
C LYS A 278 -3.34 0.69 24.46
N ALA A 279 -2.23 0.54 25.17
CA ALA A 279 -1.08 -0.23 24.71
C ALA A 279 -1.42 -1.71 24.52
N ASP A 280 -2.12 -2.33 25.48
CA ASP A 280 -2.53 -3.73 25.42
C ASP A 280 -3.53 -3.99 24.27
N ILE A 281 -4.49 -3.09 24.05
CA ILE A 281 -5.43 -3.17 22.92
C ILE A 281 -4.66 -3.03 21.60
N ALA A 282 -3.75 -2.05 21.51
CA ALA A 282 -2.94 -1.81 20.30
C ALA A 282 -2.09 -3.03 19.96
N ALA A 283 -1.39 -3.63 20.94
CA ALA A 283 -0.55 -4.81 20.77
C ALA A 283 -1.38 -6.02 20.32
N SER A 284 -2.50 -6.29 21.00
CA SER A 284 -3.38 -7.42 20.68
C SER A 284 -4.05 -7.28 19.32
N PHE A 285 -4.47 -6.06 18.95
CA PHE A 285 -5.05 -5.78 17.64
C PHE A 285 -4.00 -5.93 16.53
N GLN A 286 -2.83 -5.29 16.68
CA GLN A 286 -1.75 -5.40 15.71
C GLN A 286 -1.39 -6.86 15.43
N ARG A 287 -1.22 -7.68 16.48
CA ARG A 287 -0.94 -9.11 16.34
C ARG A 287 -1.98 -9.80 15.44
N VAL A 288 -3.27 -9.65 15.74
CA VAL A 288 -4.34 -10.33 15.00
C VAL A 288 -4.47 -9.83 13.57
N ALA A 289 -4.36 -8.51 13.36
CA ALA A 289 -4.42 -7.92 12.01
C ALA A 289 -3.27 -8.42 11.14
N VAL A 290 -2.05 -8.45 11.67
CA VAL A 290 -0.86 -8.96 10.98
C VAL A 290 -0.97 -10.47 10.74
N GLU A 291 -1.33 -11.26 11.75
CA GLU A 291 -1.54 -12.70 11.58
C GLU A 291 -2.57 -13.02 10.50
N THR A 292 -3.60 -12.19 10.33
CA THR A 292 -4.63 -12.39 9.30
C THR A 292 -4.05 -12.35 7.89
N VAL A 293 -3.15 -11.42 7.59
CA VAL A 293 -2.52 -11.32 6.26
C VAL A 293 -1.40 -12.32 6.08
N VAL A 294 -0.62 -12.57 7.13
CA VAL A 294 0.51 -13.51 7.08
C VAL A 294 0.03 -14.94 6.90
N ASP A 295 -1.05 -15.36 7.57
CA ASP A 295 -1.63 -16.70 7.39
C ASP A 295 -1.98 -16.98 5.93
N LYS A 296 -2.55 -15.99 5.22
CA LYS A 296 -2.90 -16.12 3.80
C LYS A 296 -1.66 -16.14 2.89
N ALA A 297 -0.68 -15.30 3.18
CA ALA A 297 0.58 -15.27 2.43
C ALA A 297 1.34 -16.60 2.57
N VAL A 298 1.38 -17.20 3.77
CA VAL A 298 1.99 -18.52 4.00
C VAL A 298 1.29 -19.61 3.19
N LEU A 299 -0.04 -19.58 3.13
CA LEU A 299 -0.80 -20.54 2.32
C LEU A 299 -0.47 -20.40 0.83
N ALA A 300 -0.51 -19.17 0.32
CA ALA A 300 -0.20 -18.92 -1.08
C ALA A 300 1.26 -19.29 -1.41
N PHE A 301 2.20 -19.01 -0.50
CA PHE A 301 3.58 -19.44 -0.66
C PHE A 301 3.69 -20.97 -0.81
N GLN A 302 3.01 -21.73 0.04
CA GLN A 302 3.04 -23.19 0.00
C GLN A 302 2.38 -23.78 -1.25
N GLU A 303 1.36 -23.10 -1.79
CA GLU A 303 0.64 -23.58 -2.97
C GLU A 303 1.36 -23.21 -4.27
N PHE A 304 1.84 -21.97 -4.39
CA PHE A 304 2.38 -21.47 -5.65
C PHE A 304 3.90 -21.51 -5.77
N ASN A 305 4.62 -21.77 -4.66
CA ASN A 305 6.08 -21.86 -4.59
C ASN A 305 6.79 -20.71 -5.37
N PRO A 306 6.54 -19.45 -5.03
CA PRO A 306 7.09 -18.30 -5.73
C PRO A 306 8.61 -18.20 -5.56
N SER A 307 9.28 -17.54 -6.50
CA SER A 307 10.73 -17.25 -6.44
C SER A 307 11.05 -16.06 -5.54
N SER A 308 10.10 -15.14 -5.38
CA SER A 308 10.24 -13.95 -4.53
C SER A 308 8.96 -13.66 -3.74
N LEU A 309 9.15 -13.05 -2.57
CA LEU A 309 8.08 -12.57 -1.70
C LEU A 309 8.24 -11.08 -1.50
N VAL A 310 7.24 -10.29 -1.91
CA VAL A 310 7.24 -8.84 -1.82
C VAL A 310 6.14 -8.37 -0.88
N ILE A 311 6.44 -7.42 0.02
CA ILE A 311 5.44 -6.64 0.74
C ILE A 311 5.46 -5.21 0.19
N ALA A 312 4.31 -4.71 -0.25
CA ALA A 312 4.18 -3.39 -0.86
C ALA A 312 3.07 -2.56 -0.20
N GLY A 313 3.12 -1.23 -0.36
CA GLY A 313 2.19 -0.29 0.25
C GLY A 313 2.62 0.16 1.64
N GLY A 314 2.00 1.23 2.18
CA GLY A 314 2.41 1.91 3.40
C GLY A 314 2.49 1.02 4.66
N VAL A 315 1.63 -0.02 4.76
CA VAL A 315 1.67 -0.97 5.90
C VAL A 315 2.89 -1.90 5.81
N ALA A 316 3.60 -1.98 4.68
CA ALA A 316 4.89 -2.67 4.58
C ALA A 316 5.95 -2.10 5.55
N ALA A 317 5.79 -0.87 6.02
CA ALA A 317 6.63 -0.28 7.06
C ALA A 317 6.45 -0.92 8.46
N ASN A 318 5.36 -1.68 8.69
CA ASN A 318 5.07 -2.29 9.98
C ASN A 318 6.08 -3.41 10.32
N GLN A 319 6.82 -3.23 11.42
CA GLN A 319 7.88 -4.14 11.84
C GLN A 319 7.35 -5.53 12.25
N GLU A 320 6.17 -5.59 12.85
CA GLU A 320 5.55 -6.87 13.24
C GLU A 320 5.16 -7.68 12.01
N LEU A 321 4.66 -7.03 10.94
CA LEU A 321 4.36 -7.67 9.68
C LEU A 321 5.63 -8.28 9.06
N ARG A 322 6.69 -7.50 8.96
CA ARG A 322 7.99 -7.97 8.42
C ARG A 322 8.53 -9.14 9.22
N LYS A 323 8.49 -9.04 10.56
CA LYS A 323 8.93 -10.09 11.46
C LYS A 323 8.16 -11.39 11.26
N GLN A 324 6.83 -11.36 11.33
CA GLN A 324 6.02 -12.57 11.19
C GLN A 324 6.14 -13.21 9.79
N MET A 325 6.28 -12.41 8.73
CA MET A 325 6.55 -12.94 7.39
C MET A 325 7.89 -13.65 7.33
N SER A 326 8.97 -13.03 7.84
CA SER A 326 10.33 -13.61 7.85
C SER A 326 10.42 -14.86 8.75
N ASP A 327 9.68 -14.90 9.86
CA ASP A 327 9.69 -16.04 10.78
C ASP A 327 8.97 -17.28 10.18
N ARG A 328 8.04 -17.07 9.23
CA ARG A 328 7.12 -18.11 8.77
C ARG A 328 7.28 -18.53 7.31
N ILE A 329 7.96 -17.73 6.50
CA ILE A 329 8.22 -18.02 5.08
C ILE A 329 9.73 -18.13 4.87
N PRO A 330 10.24 -19.24 4.30
CA PRO A 330 11.68 -19.49 4.15
C PRO A 330 12.27 -18.79 2.92
N LEU A 331 11.76 -17.63 2.55
CA LEU A 331 12.31 -16.72 1.54
C LEU A 331 12.61 -15.36 2.17
N PRO A 332 13.66 -14.67 1.70
CA PRO A 332 13.87 -13.28 2.06
C PRO A 332 12.65 -12.44 1.70
N VAL A 333 12.13 -11.72 2.68
CA VAL A 333 11.02 -10.78 2.44
C VAL A 333 11.59 -9.51 1.82
N GLN A 334 11.16 -9.19 0.61
CA GLN A 334 11.55 -7.97 -0.10
C GLN A 334 10.52 -6.87 0.15
N TYR A 335 10.99 -5.68 0.39
CA TYR A 335 10.20 -4.46 0.50
C TYR A 335 11.05 -3.27 0.06
N ALA A 336 10.42 -2.29 -0.56
CA ALA A 336 11.09 -1.05 -0.94
C ALA A 336 11.59 -0.28 0.30
N ASP A 337 12.49 0.67 0.12
CA ASP A 337 12.85 1.62 1.17
C ASP A 337 11.57 2.21 1.80
N ILE A 338 11.61 2.49 3.11
CA ILE A 338 10.43 2.95 3.85
C ILE A 338 9.80 4.20 3.23
N LYS A 339 10.62 5.08 2.62
CA LYS A 339 10.18 6.28 1.93
C LYS A 339 9.54 6.01 0.56
N LEU A 340 9.66 4.78 0.05
CA LEU A 340 9.04 4.31 -1.19
C LEU A 340 7.88 3.34 -0.93
N CYS A 341 7.59 3.02 0.33
CA CYS A 341 6.43 2.19 0.69
C CYS A 341 5.10 2.95 0.62
N THR A 342 5.11 4.26 0.92
CA THR A 342 3.94 5.15 0.78
C THR A 342 3.80 5.65 -0.65
N ASP A 343 2.73 6.39 -0.95
CA ASP A 343 2.46 6.94 -2.27
C ASP A 343 3.60 7.88 -2.72
N ASN A 344 4.12 7.63 -3.91
CA ASN A 344 5.28 8.36 -4.44
C ASN A 344 5.34 8.29 -5.97
N GLY A 345 6.06 9.22 -6.59
CA GLY A 345 6.22 9.27 -8.05
C GLY A 345 7.10 8.15 -8.61
N ALA A 346 8.04 7.63 -7.80
CA ALA A 346 9.02 6.65 -8.27
C ALA A 346 8.37 5.30 -8.63
N MET A 347 7.39 4.82 -7.86
CA MET A 347 6.65 3.59 -8.16
C MET A 347 5.90 3.69 -9.50
N ILE A 348 5.38 4.87 -9.81
CA ILE A 348 4.64 5.15 -11.06
C ILE A 348 5.61 5.26 -12.24
N ALA A 349 6.73 5.98 -12.07
CA ALA A 349 7.77 6.07 -13.09
C ALA A 349 8.38 4.70 -13.40
N THR A 350 8.63 3.88 -12.38
CA THR A 350 9.19 2.53 -12.53
C THR A 350 8.27 1.65 -13.36
N LEU A 351 6.98 1.56 -13.00
CA LEU A 351 6.01 0.78 -13.79
C LEU A 351 5.85 1.35 -15.20
N GLY A 352 5.91 2.67 -15.36
CA GLY A 352 5.94 3.33 -16.68
C GLY A 352 7.13 2.90 -17.53
N CYS A 353 8.35 2.81 -16.95
CA CYS A 353 9.52 2.28 -17.64
C CYS A 353 9.30 0.83 -18.10
N TYR A 354 8.80 -0.04 -17.22
CA TYR A 354 8.53 -1.44 -17.58
C TYR A 354 7.45 -1.56 -18.66
N LYS A 355 6.40 -0.73 -18.63
CA LYS A 355 5.42 -0.67 -19.72
C LYS A 355 6.07 -0.29 -21.04
N ALA A 356 6.91 0.73 -21.05
CA ALA A 356 7.62 1.17 -22.27
C ALA A 356 8.58 0.09 -22.79
N MET A 357 9.41 -0.50 -21.93
CA MET A 357 10.37 -1.55 -22.32
C MET A 357 9.70 -2.81 -22.85
N ASN A 358 8.49 -3.14 -22.37
CA ASN A 358 7.72 -4.29 -22.82
C ASN A 358 6.71 -3.94 -23.91
N ASN A 359 6.85 -2.79 -24.57
CA ASN A 359 5.97 -2.34 -25.67
C ASN A 359 4.47 -2.37 -25.29
N GLN A 360 4.14 -2.11 -24.05
CA GLN A 360 2.75 -1.99 -23.63
C GLN A 360 2.11 -0.74 -24.26
N PRO A 361 0.80 -0.77 -24.56
CA PRO A 361 0.15 0.34 -25.25
C PRO A 361 0.22 1.63 -24.46
N THR A 362 0.48 2.73 -25.14
CA THR A 362 0.36 4.08 -24.59
C THR A 362 -1.10 4.49 -24.50
N ALA A 363 -1.41 5.35 -23.53
CA ALA A 363 -2.72 5.98 -23.44
C ALA A 363 -2.82 7.14 -24.44
N ASP A 364 -4.01 7.36 -24.98
CA ASP A 364 -4.31 8.55 -25.77
C ASP A 364 -4.46 9.77 -24.82
N PRO A 365 -3.60 10.81 -24.93
CA PRO A 365 -3.66 11.94 -24.02
C PRO A 365 -4.92 12.81 -24.23
N TYR A 366 -5.65 12.64 -25.33
CA TYR A 366 -6.89 13.37 -25.57
C TYR A 366 -8.12 12.72 -24.91
N SER A 367 -8.07 11.43 -24.61
CA SER A 367 -9.23 10.67 -24.14
C SER A 367 -9.00 9.88 -22.84
N LEU A 368 -7.78 9.88 -22.25
CA LEU A 368 -7.53 9.15 -21.00
C LEU A 368 -8.45 9.66 -19.88
N GLU A 369 -9.29 8.77 -19.33
CA GLU A 369 -10.19 9.03 -18.22
C GLU A 369 -9.68 8.39 -16.93
N ILE A 370 -10.07 8.97 -15.79
CA ILE A 370 -9.78 8.39 -14.47
C ILE A 370 -10.67 7.17 -14.21
N GLN A 371 -10.14 6.22 -13.45
CA GLN A 371 -10.86 5.03 -12.99
C GLN A 371 -10.71 4.86 -11.47
N PRO A 372 -11.49 5.59 -10.65
CA PRO A 372 -11.34 5.59 -9.18
C PRO A 372 -11.43 4.20 -8.55
N ASN A 373 -12.24 3.31 -9.11
CA ASN A 373 -12.48 1.95 -8.61
C ASN A 373 -11.71 0.88 -9.42
N LEU A 374 -10.60 1.26 -10.06
CA LEU A 374 -9.79 0.31 -10.82
C LEU A 374 -9.25 -0.79 -9.89
N SER A 375 -9.48 -2.04 -10.23
CA SER A 375 -8.89 -3.19 -9.55
C SER A 375 -7.64 -3.70 -10.28
N MET A 376 -6.89 -4.54 -9.61
CA MET A 376 -5.84 -5.36 -10.22
C MET A 376 -6.46 -6.44 -11.11
#